data_e918d58922f5b0f4d6c0a5f06f0f1e9d
#
_entry.id   e918d58922f5b0f4d6c0a5f06f0f1e9d
#
_cell.length_a   1.000
_cell.length_b   1.000
_cell.length_c   1.000
_cell.angle_alpha   90.00
_cell.angle_beta   90.00
_cell.angle_gamma   90.00
#
_symmetry.space_group_name_H-M   'P 1'
#
loop_
_entity.id
_entity.type
_entity.pdbx_description
1 polymer ?
#
loop_
_entity_poly.entity_id
_entity_poly.type
_entity_poly.pdbx_seq_one_letter_code
_entity_poly.pdbx_strand_id
1 'polypeptide(L)'
;MNQKTQSAQFQISTERCMKHTWTKPVFDYLATDHFNGEKFFNTIRNPDPFTRKDMLKWIMTRKSDTWKVDREQEYQQFFASSRSIPHNRPLAKMDDWLVWFVGHATVLIQIGPYNFLTDPVWAEYAGPRQGAGPRRACPAGIALEELPTIHGVLLSHNHYDHMDLATLNWLHEQFAMPIYTGLGNAYYLPTHFNVIELDWWQSEMFEDLRIVYTPAQHGSGRGWRDQNHALWGGFSIVHSTGHFFFAGDTGYAAHFKQIHTRLGAPRVALLPIGAYEPRRLMKYLHMNPEEAFQAHKDLQSKCSLAMHYRTFQLTDEARDQPEHDLHHAMRKTSKLMNPFLTMHEGKKLIV
;
A
#
# COMPACT_ATOMS: atom_id res chain seq x y z
N MET A 1 40.94 -10.11 14.87
CA MET A 1 40.34 -8.83 15.26
C MET A 1 38.85 -8.93 14.93
N ASN A 2 38.01 -9.11 15.95
CA ASN A 2 36.59 -9.31 15.86
C ASN A 2 35.88 -7.99 15.57
N GLN A 3 35.29 -7.85 14.39
CA GLN A 3 34.24 -6.85 14.17
C GLN A 3 32.88 -7.51 14.46
N LYS A 4 32.37 -7.26 15.65
CA LYS A 4 30.97 -7.48 16.00
C LYS A 4 30.16 -6.43 15.26
N THR A 5 29.40 -6.85 14.25
CA THR A 5 28.30 -6.07 13.69
C THR A 5 27.24 -5.88 14.77
N GLN A 6 27.15 -4.70 15.33
CA GLN A 6 26.05 -4.29 16.19
C GLN A 6 24.81 -4.12 15.30
N SER A 7 23.90 -5.09 15.38
CA SER A 7 22.51 -4.88 14.98
C SER A 7 21.90 -3.93 16.02
N ALA A 8 21.69 -2.69 15.66
CA ALA A 8 20.92 -1.75 16.48
C ALA A 8 19.47 -2.25 16.54
N GLN A 9 19.13 -2.94 17.62
CA GLN A 9 17.74 -3.24 17.96
C GLN A 9 17.11 -1.94 18.45
N PHE A 10 16.27 -1.33 17.61
CA PHE A 10 15.37 -0.28 18.05
C PHE A 10 14.30 -0.88 18.98
N GLN A 11 14.54 -0.81 20.28
CA GLN A 11 13.48 -0.93 21.28
C GLN A 11 12.77 0.42 21.40
N ILE A 12 11.78 0.63 20.52
CA ILE A 12 10.82 1.73 20.71
C ILE A 12 9.86 1.28 21.81
N SER A 13 9.75 2.07 22.87
CA SER A 13 8.85 1.81 23.98
C SER A 13 7.40 1.82 23.48
N THR A 14 6.82 0.66 23.37
CA THR A 14 5.43 0.41 22.89
C THR A 14 4.35 0.77 23.92
N GLU A 15 4.70 1.34 25.07
CA GLU A 15 3.77 1.46 26.20
C GLU A 15 2.70 2.55 26.10
N ARG A 16 2.78 3.49 25.15
CA ARG A 16 1.75 4.56 25.01
C ARG A 16 0.70 4.33 23.93
N CYS A 17 0.89 3.40 23.03
CA CYS A 17 -0.02 3.17 21.87
C CYS A 17 -1.17 2.19 22.14
N MET A 18 -1.24 1.55 23.32
CA MET A 18 -2.19 0.44 23.57
C MET A 18 -3.56 0.87 24.14
N LYS A 19 -3.88 2.15 24.26
CA LYS A 19 -5.17 2.56 24.88
C LYS A 19 -6.37 2.55 23.93
N HIS A 20 -6.19 2.43 22.60
CA HIS A 20 -7.29 2.60 21.64
C HIS A 20 -7.86 1.31 21.02
N THR A 21 -7.37 0.13 21.35
CA THR A 21 -7.79 -1.13 20.70
C THR A 21 -9.20 -1.63 21.04
N TRP A 22 -9.95 -0.96 21.93
CA TRP A 22 -11.21 -1.49 22.45
C TRP A 22 -12.44 -0.62 22.23
N THR A 23 -12.29 0.62 21.81
CA THR A 23 -13.42 1.51 21.54
C THR A 23 -13.66 1.63 20.04
N LYS A 24 -14.92 1.72 19.63
CA LYS A 24 -15.28 2.08 18.26
C LYS A 24 -15.00 3.56 18.07
N PRO A 25 -14.40 3.99 16.94
CA PRO A 25 -14.44 5.39 16.57
C PRO A 25 -15.90 5.82 16.38
N VAL A 26 -16.25 6.99 16.91
CA VAL A 26 -17.54 7.64 16.68
C VAL A 26 -17.25 8.91 15.92
N PHE A 27 -17.79 9.02 14.73
CA PHE A 27 -17.57 10.16 13.84
C PHE A 27 -18.89 10.90 13.61
N ASP A 28 -18.81 12.22 13.53
CA ASP A 28 -19.94 13.09 13.21
C ASP A 28 -19.95 13.42 11.70
N TYR A 29 -19.90 12.35 10.86
CA TYR A 29 -20.03 12.49 9.42
C TYR A 29 -21.48 12.29 8.99
N LEU A 30 -21.91 13.06 8.00
CA LEU A 30 -23.19 12.86 7.36
C LEU A 30 -23.18 11.56 6.53
N ALA A 31 -24.32 10.87 6.48
CA ALA A 31 -24.47 9.69 5.63
C ALA A 31 -24.27 10.07 4.15
N THR A 32 -23.56 9.20 3.42
CA THR A 32 -23.26 9.35 1.99
C THR A 32 -23.64 8.08 1.22
N ASP A 33 -23.30 8.00 -0.07
CA ASP A 33 -23.48 6.80 -0.88
C ASP A 33 -22.54 5.64 -0.50
N HIS A 34 -21.60 5.87 0.42
CA HIS A 34 -20.65 4.87 0.95
C HIS A 34 -20.43 4.95 2.47
N PHE A 35 -21.22 5.77 3.20
CA PHE A 35 -21.22 5.83 4.66
C PHE A 35 -22.65 5.88 5.20
N ASN A 36 -22.99 5.00 6.17
CA ASN A 36 -24.35 4.88 6.69
C ASN A 36 -24.60 5.59 8.05
N GLY A 37 -23.66 6.45 8.47
CA GLY A 37 -23.68 7.10 9.78
C GLY A 37 -22.91 6.35 10.87
N GLU A 38 -22.52 5.09 10.62
CA GLU A 38 -21.69 4.30 11.54
C GLU A 38 -20.47 3.70 10.85
N LYS A 39 -20.65 3.20 9.62
CA LYS A 39 -19.63 2.44 8.87
C LYS A 39 -19.59 2.84 7.42
N PHE A 40 -18.41 2.74 6.87
CA PHE A 40 -18.19 2.82 5.44
C PHE A 40 -18.54 1.48 4.76
N PHE A 41 -18.90 1.52 3.50
CA PHE A 41 -19.23 0.35 2.70
C PHE A 41 -18.84 0.53 1.24
N ASN A 42 -18.60 -0.59 0.57
CA ASN A 42 -18.29 -0.61 -0.85
C ASN A 42 -19.51 -0.30 -1.70
N THR A 43 -19.31 0.41 -2.82
CA THR A 43 -20.38 0.65 -3.80
C THR A 43 -20.84 -0.63 -4.49
N ILE A 44 -19.95 -1.61 -4.66
CA ILE A 44 -20.29 -2.96 -5.12
C ILE A 44 -20.35 -3.90 -3.93
N ARG A 45 -21.54 -4.38 -3.64
CA ARG A 45 -21.74 -5.35 -2.55
C ARG A 45 -21.35 -6.75 -3.02
N ASN A 46 -20.69 -7.49 -2.12
CA ASN A 46 -20.46 -8.92 -2.32
C ASN A 46 -21.82 -9.65 -2.25
N PRO A 47 -22.28 -10.33 -3.31
CA PRO A 47 -23.54 -11.08 -3.30
C PRO A 47 -23.49 -12.32 -2.40
N ASP A 48 -22.29 -12.84 -2.12
CA ASP A 48 -22.04 -13.98 -1.22
C ASP A 48 -20.99 -13.55 -0.15
N PRO A 49 -21.37 -12.70 0.82
CA PRO A 49 -20.44 -12.22 1.81
C PRO A 49 -19.98 -13.35 2.72
N PHE A 50 -18.69 -13.51 2.86
CA PHE A 50 -18.14 -14.48 3.80
C PHE A 50 -18.47 -14.11 5.25
N THR A 51 -18.71 -15.15 6.06
CA THR A 51 -19.03 -15.00 7.47
C THR A 51 -17.75 -15.08 8.32
N ARG A 52 -17.85 -14.69 9.61
CA ARG A 52 -16.77 -14.91 10.57
C ARG A 52 -16.40 -16.41 10.70
N LYS A 53 -17.36 -17.32 10.49
CA LYS A 53 -17.11 -18.77 10.48
C LYS A 53 -16.28 -19.18 9.27
N ASP A 54 -16.55 -18.62 8.11
CA ASP A 54 -15.76 -18.87 6.88
C ASP A 54 -14.31 -18.42 7.08
N MET A 55 -14.12 -17.22 7.66
CA MET A 55 -12.78 -16.69 7.97
C MET A 55 -12.04 -17.59 8.97
N LEU A 56 -12.69 -17.99 10.06
CA LEU A 56 -12.09 -18.91 11.06
C LEU A 56 -11.74 -20.26 10.43
N LYS A 57 -12.64 -20.81 9.61
CA LYS A 57 -12.39 -22.06 8.89
C LYS A 57 -11.17 -21.92 7.99
N TRP A 58 -11.08 -20.84 7.21
CA TRP A 58 -9.92 -20.59 6.37
C TRP A 58 -8.64 -20.44 7.19
N ILE A 59 -8.61 -19.65 8.26
CA ILE A 59 -7.43 -19.50 9.14
C ILE A 59 -6.95 -20.85 9.69
N MET A 60 -7.87 -21.74 10.07
CA MET A 60 -7.53 -23.08 10.57
C MET A 60 -7.07 -24.07 9.48
N THR A 61 -7.50 -23.86 8.24
CA THR A 61 -7.24 -24.78 7.13
C THR A 61 -6.25 -24.25 6.10
N ARG A 62 -5.85 -22.97 6.21
CA ARG A 62 -4.93 -22.35 5.25
C ARG A 62 -3.58 -23.03 5.25
N LYS A 63 -2.96 -23.07 4.08
CA LYS A 63 -1.61 -23.57 3.90
C LYS A 63 -0.62 -22.44 4.20
N SER A 64 -0.11 -22.40 5.42
CA SER A 64 0.85 -21.37 5.84
C SER A 64 2.29 -21.60 5.35
N ASP A 65 2.55 -22.76 4.69
CA ASP A 65 3.87 -23.17 4.23
C ASP A 65 4.09 -23.04 2.71
N THR A 66 3.19 -22.34 2.02
CA THR A 66 3.31 -22.10 0.57
C THR A 66 4.52 -21.21 0.22
N TRP A 67 4.96 -20.39 1.18
CA TRP A 67 6.15 -19.55 1.04
C TRP A 67 7.37 -20.25 1.68
N LYS A 68 8.08 -21.04 0.87
CA LYS A 68 9.38 -21.60 1.27
C LYS A 68 10.46 -20.54 1.11
N VAL A 69 10.64 -19.69 2.10
CA VAL A 69 11.59 -18.58 2.06
C VAL A 69 12.73 -18.86 3.04
N ASP A 70 13.94 -19.03 2.52
CA ASP A 70 15.15 -18.90 3.30
C ASP A 70 15.48 -17.42 3.47
N ARG A 71 15.03 -16.85 4.59
CA ARG A 71 15.18 -15.42 4.87
C ARG A 71 16.64 -14.99 4.97
N GLU A 72 17.49 -15.80 5.54
CA GLU A 72 18.91 -15.49 5.65
C GLU A 72 19.51 -15.37 4.25
N GLN A 73 19.20 -16.30 3.36
CA GLN A 73 19.63 -16.26 1.97
C GLN A 73 19.04 -15.03 1.23
N GLU A 74 17.76 -14.71 1.42
CA GLU A 74 17.14 -13.51 0.84
C GLU A 74 17.84 -12.22 1.31
N TYR A 75 18.15 -12.12 2.59
CA TYR A 75 18.87 -10.96 3.15
C TYR A 75 20.28 -10.87 2.61
N GLN A 76 21.01 -11.98 2.56
CA GLN A 76 22.37 -12.01 1.98
C GLN A 76 22.37 -11.62 0.50
N GLN A 77 21.46 -12.16 -0.29
CA GLN A 77 21.32 -11.82 -1.72
C GLN A 77 20.95 -10.35 -1.91
N PHE A 78 20.02 -9.82 -1.09
CA PHE A 78 19.62 -8.42 -1.14
C PHE A 78 20.82 -7.50 -0.88
N PHE A 79 21.58 -7.72 0.20
CA PHE A 79 22.73 -6.89 0.54
C PHE A 79 23.91 -7.06 -0.41
N ALA A 80 24.04 -8.21 -1.08
CA ALA A 80 25.04 -8.43 -2.14
C ALA A 80 24.65 -7.77 -3.48
N SER A 81 23.38 -7.42 -3.67
CA SER A 81 22.91 -6.80 -4.91
C SER A 81 23.22 -5.32 -4.96
N SER A 82 23.43 -4.79 -6.18
CA SER A 82 23.53 -3.33 -6.38
C SER A 82 22.19 -2.68 -6.07
N ARG A 83 22.14 -1.85 -5.04
CA ARG A 83 20.98 -1.04 -4.68
C ARG A 83 21.12 0.38 -5.21
N SER A 84 20.02 0.99 -5.57
CA SER A 84 19.95 2.42 -5.81
C SER A 84 19.53 3.10 -4.51
N ILE A 85 20.33 4.06 -4.05
CA ILE A 85 19.99 4.87 -2.86
C ILE A 85 19.39 6.18 -3.38
N PRO A 86 18.21 6.59 -2.89
CA PRO A 86 17.66 7.88 -3.26
C PRO A 86 18.54 9.02 -2.73
N HIS A 87 18.56 10.12 -3.44
CA HIS A 87 19.31 11.31 -3.06
C HIS A 87 18.38 12.51 -2.96
N ASN A 88 18.67 13.43 -2.05
CA ASN A 88 18.01 14.73 -1.92
C ASN A 88 18.32 15.71 -3.08
N ARG A 89 18.73 15.21 -4.25
CA ARG A 89 18.95 16.06 -5.41
C ARG A 89 17.65 16.23 -6.16
N PRO A 90 17.26 17.47 -6.47
CA PRO A 90 16.18 17.73 -7.42
C PRO A 90 16.46 16.95 -8.70
N LEU A 91 15.44 16.39 -9.31
CA LEU A 91 15.56 15.77 -10.62
C LEU A 91 16.10 16.81 -11.60
N ALA A 92 16.97 16.37 -12.50
CA ALA A 92 17.60 17.25 -13.47
C ALA A 92 16.57 17.91 -14.42
N LYS A 93 15.42 17.27 -14.58
CA LYS A 93 14.26 17.80 -15.30
C LYS A 93 13.02 17.67 -14.40
N MET A 94 12.22 18.74 -14.33
CA MET A 94 10.92 18.72 -13.65
C MET A 94 9.96 17.66 -14.22
N ASP A 95 10.19 17.23 -15.45
CA ASP A 95 9.37 16.25 -16.14
C ASP A 95 9.75 14.81 -15.82
N ASP A 96 10.90 14.53 -15.21
CA ASP A 96 11.29 13.19 -14.82
C ASP A 96 10.65 12.81 -13.48
N TRP A 97 10.11 11.59 -13.38
CA TRP A 97 9.63 11.02 -12.14
C TRP A 97 10.48 9.80 -11.77
N LEU A 98 10.78 9.63 -10.49
CA LEU A 98 11.51 8.49 -10.00
C LEU A 98 10.63 7.70 -9.05
N VAL A 99 10.58 6.39 -9.25
CA VAL A 99 9.80 5.46 -8.44
C VAL A 99 10.73 4.40 -7.89
N TRP A 100 10.84 4.26 -6.56
CA TRP A 100 11.57 3.19 -5.90
C TRP A 100 10.61 2.22 -5.23
N PHE A 101 10.74 0.96 -5.54
CA PHE A 101 10.00 -0.09 -4.86
C PHE A 101 10.70 -0.47 -3.56
N VAL A 102 10.11 -0.06 -2.43
CA VAL A 102 10.62 -0.37 -1.09
C VAL A 102 10.19 -1.78 -0.66
N GLY A 103 8.98 -2.17 -1.04
CA GLY A 103 8.41 -3.50 -0.76
C GLY A 103 6.95 -3.42 -0.33
N HIS A 104 6.18 -4.46 -0.61
CA HIS A 104 4.74 -4.54 -0.35
C HIS A 104 3.96 -3.43 -1.07
N ALA A 105 3.30 -2.54 -0.34
CA ALA A 105 2.62 -1.35 -0.86
C ALA A 105 3.44 -0.06 -0.62
N THR A 106 4.65 -0.19 -0.07
CA THR A 106 5.54 0.93 0.20
C THR A 106 6.37 1.25 -1.05
N VAL A 107 6.13 2.43 -1.61
CA VAL A 107 6.85 2.97 -2.75
C VAL A 107 7.22 4.42 -2.46
N LEU A 108 8.47 4.78 -2.78
CA LEU A 108 8.92 6.16 -2.78
C LEU A 108 8.74 6.72 -4.20
N ILE A 109 7.94 7.76 -4.34
CA ILE A 109 7.77 8.50 -5.59
C ILE A 109 8.34 9.90 -5.45
N GLN A 110 9.21 10.28 -6.38
CA GLN A 110 9.71 11.63 -6.53
C GLN A 110 9.10 12.28 -7.77
N ILE A 111 8.45 13.43 -7.56
CA ILE A 111 7.83 14.24 -8.59
C ILE A 111 8.45 15.64 -8.47
N GLY A 112 9.29 16.02 -9.41
CA GLY A 112 10.07 17.25 -9.30
C GLY A 112 10.91 17.25 -8.01
N PRO A 113 10.82 18.28 -7.14
CA PRO A 113 11.55 18.34 -5.86
C PRO A 113 10.89 17.55 -4.73
N TYR A 114 9.71 16.99 -4.93
CA TYR A 114 8.89 16.43 -3.84
C TYR A 114 8.95 14.91 -3.79
N ASN A 115 9.09 14.36 -2.58
CA ASN A 115 9.14 12.94 -2.29
C ASN A 115 7.92 12.52 -1.46
N PHE A 116 7.16 11.54 -1.93
CA PHE A 116 6.04 10.96 -1.21
C PHE A 116 6.27 9.47 -0.98
N LEU A 117 5.79 8.96 0.16
CA LEU A 117 5.72 7.54 0.46
C LEU A 117 4.29 7.05 0.40
N THR A 118 4.06 5.90 -0.22
CA THR A 118 2.80 5.18 -0.12
C THR A 118 2.90 4.14 1.00
N ASP A 119 1.88 4.01 1.83
CA ASP A 119 1.70 2.99 2.88
C ASP A 119 3.03 2.54 3.52
N PRO A 120 3.71 3.40 4.30
CA PRO A 120 5.07 3.14 4.75
C PRO A 120 5.11 2.08 5.84
N VAL A 121 5.67 0.91 5.51
CA VAL A 121 5.83 -0.24 6.42
C VAL A 121 7.27 -0.74 6.35
N TRP A 122 7.99 -0.61 7.47
CA TRP A 122 9.32 -1.20 7.69
C TRP A 122 9.31 -2.30 8.75
N ALA A 123 8.16 -2.46 9.45
CA ALA A 123 8.00 -3.48 10.47
C ALA A 123 8.32 -4.89 9.96
N GLU A 124 8.90 -5.70 10.85
CA GLU A 124 9.18 -7.11 10.57
C GLU A 124 7.91 -7.97 10.51
N TYR A 125 6.84 -7.52 11.17
CA TYR A 125 5.55 -8.22 11.22
C TYR A 125 4.41 -7.28 10.88
N ALA A 126 3.54 -7.70 9.98
CA ALA A 126 2.29 -7.02 9.69
C ALA A 126 1.22 -7.41 10.74
N GLY A 127 1.28 -6.77 11.90
CA GLY A 127 0.42 -7.13 13.03
C GLY A 127 0.48 -6.14 14.19
N PRO A 128 -0.31 -6.39 15.25
CA PRO A 128 -0.47 -5.44 16.36
C PRO A 128 0.79 -5.30 17.24
N ARG A 129 1.72 -6.22 17.15
CA ARG A 129 2.97 -6.23 17.92
C ARG A 129 3.99 -7.15 17.28
N GLN A 130 5.25 -7.01 17.69
CA GLN A 130 6.34 -7.92 17.32
C GLN A 130 5.93 -9.39 17.54
N GLY A 131 6.17 -10.24 16.55
CA GLY A 131 5.83 -11.67 16.57
C GLY A 131 4.36 -11.98 16.28
N ALA A 132 3.50 -11.00 16.03
CA ALA A 132 2.11 -11.20 15.69
C ALA A 132 1.82 -10.82 14.24
N GLY A 133 1.12 -11.67 13.50
CA GLY A 133 0.84 -11.49 12.08
C GLY A 133 1.92 -12.07 11.16
N PRO A 134 1.77 -11.90 9.85
CA PRO A 134 2.73 -12.37 8.85
C PRO A 134 4.09 -11.69 9.03
N ARG A 135 5.15 -12.49 8.95
CA ARG A 135 6.52 -12.00 9.03
C ARG A 135 7.01 -11.58 7.64
N ARG A 136 7.73 -10.46 7.58
CA ARG A 136 8.37 -9.98 6.35
C ARG A 136 9.35 -11.02 5.79
N ALA A 137 9.20 -11.34 4.50
CA ALA A 137 10.02 -12.35 3.83
C ALA A 137 11.36 -11.80 3.32
N CYS A 138 11.41 -10.53 2.94
CA CYS A 138 12.59 -9.85 2.38
C CYS A 138 12.81 -8.49 3.06
N PRO A 139 14.06 -7.94 3.06
CA PRO A 139 14.31 -6.61 3.62
C PRO A 139 13.55 -5.52 2.85
N ALA A 140 13.34 -4.38 3.50
CA ALA A 140 12.90 -3.18 2.80
C ALA A 140 13.98 -2.71 1.82
N GLY A 141 13.57 -2.32 0.63
CA GLY A 141 14.46 -1.94 -0.47
C GLY A 141 15.35 -0.72 -0.20
N ILE A 142 14.93 0.13 0.73
CA ILE A 142 15.63 1.32 1.20
C ILE A 142 15.61 1.25 2.73
N ALA A 143 16.74 1.48 3.40
CA ALA A 143 16.73 1.63 4.85
C ALA A 143 16.07 2.97 5.24
N LEU A 144 15.47 3.05 6.44
CA LEU A 144 14.82 4.30 6.89
C LEU A 144 15.78 5.48 6.85
N GLU A 145 17.01 5.26 7.29
CA GLU A 145 18.09 6.25 7.38
C GLU A 145 18.63 6.68 6.01
N GLU A 146 18.33 5.90 4.94
CA GLU A 146 18.71 6.20 3.56
C GLU A 146 17.60 6.99 2.81
N LEU A 147 16.46 7.26 3.47
CA LEU A 147 15.37 8.02 2.85
C LEU A 147 15.79 9.47 2.60
N PRO A 148 15.43 10.05 1.46
CA PRO A 148 15.52 11.48 1.24
C PRO A 148 14.50 12.21 2.13
N THR A 149 14.54 13.55 2.17
CA THR A 149 13.47 14.33 2.80
C THR A 149 12.12 13.92 2.25
N ILE A 150 11.20 13.49 3.13
CA ILE A 150 9.84 13.09 2.76
C ILE A 150 8.90 14.29 2.96
N HIS A 151 8.13 14.59 1.93
CA HIS A 151 7.22 15.74 1.90
C HIS A 151 5.77 15.36 2.20
N GLY A 152 5.43 14.08 2.12
CA GLY A 152 4.11 13.60 2.47
C GLY A 152 4.00 12.07 2.44
N VAL A 153 3.04 11.54 3.17
CA VAL A 153 2.66 10.13 3.17
C VAL A 153 1.25 9.99 2.63
N LEU A 154 1.06 9.04 1.71
CA LEU A 154 -0.23 8.63 1.17
C LEU A 154 -0.61 7.32 1.86
N LEU A 155 -1.51 7.37 2.84
CA LEU A 155 -1.92 6.23 3.65
C LEU A 155 -3.31 5.76 3.22
N SER A 156 -3.35 4.61 2.53
CA SER A 156 -4.56 4.11 1.87
C SER A 156 -5.65 3.69 2.85
N HIS A 157 -5.29 2.99 3.93
CA HIS A 157 -6.20 2.50 4.96
C HIS A 157 -5.44 1.99 6.19
N ASN A 158 -6.14 1.49 7.19
CA ASN A 158 -5.57 1.20 8.51
C ASN A 158 -5.19 -0.27 8.78
N HIS A 159 -5.16 -1.18 7.80
CA HIS A 159 -4.65 -2.52 8.03
C HIS A 159 -3.17 -2.50 8.46
N TYR A 160 -2.71 -3.53 9.17
CA TYR A 160 -1.38 -3.54 9.78
C TYR A 160 -0.22 -3.57 8.78
N ASP A 161 -0.45 -4.06 7.59
CA ASP A 161 0.51 -4.13 6.49
C ASP A 161 0.54 -2.84 5.63
N HIS A 162 -0.25 -1.81 6.03
CA HIS A 162 -0.29 -0.48 5.40
C HIS A 162 -0.03 0.64 6.41
N MET A 163 -0.64 0.58 7.60
CA MET A 163 -0.46 1.57 8.68
C MET A 163 0.48 1.00 9.75
N ASP A 164 1.78 1.17 9.57
CA ASP A 164 2.82 0.83 10.54
C ASP A 164 3.11 2.04 11.41
N LEU A 165 2.57 2.04 12.64
CA LEU A 165 2.71 3.16 13.57
C LEU A 165 4.16 3.43 13.98
N ALA A 166 5.01 2.42 14.05
CA ALA A 166 6.42 2.60 14.39
C ALA A 166 7.15 3.36 13.28
N THR A 167 6.93 2.95 12.03
CA THR A 167 7.47 3.64 10.87
C THR A 167 6.93 5.07 10.75
N LEU A 168 5.63 5.27 10.93
CA LEU A 168 5.01 6.60 10.86
C LEU A 168 5.53 7.54 11.96
N ASN A 169 5.75 7.04 13.17
CA ASN A 169 6.39 7.81 14.25
C ASN A 169 7.81 8.25 13.86
N TRP A 170 8.63 7.31 13.39
CA TRP A 170 9.99 7.62 12.96
C TRP A 170 10.00 8.69 11.84
N LEU A 171 9.14 8.52 10.82
CA LEU A 171 9.03 9.48 9.72
C LEU A 171 8.59 10.86 10.22
N HIS A 172 7.63 10.92 11.15
CA HIS A 172 7.17 12.18 11.72
C HIS A 172 8.28 12.89 12.51
N GLU A 173 9.05 12.14 13.32
CA GLU A 173 10.19 12.70 14.08
C GLU A 173 11.29 13.25 13.15
N GLN A 174 11.49 12.64 11.96
CA GLN A 174 12.53 13.08 11.03
C GLN A 174 12.07 14.25 10.13
N PHE A 175 10.82 14.24 9.69
CA PHE A 175 10.39 15.11 8.58
C PHE A 175 9.17 15.98 8.92
N ALA A 176 8.42 15.68 9.98
CA ALA A 176 7.17 16.39 10.37
C ALA A 176 6.18 16.59 9.20
N MET A 177 6.17 15.66 8.23
CA MET A 177 5.38 15.74 7.01
C MET A 177 3.88 15.49 7.26
N PRO A 178 2.98 15.97 6.38
CA PRO A 178 1.57 15.62 6.39
C PRO A 178 1.36 14.14 6.01
N ILE A 179 0.31 13.55 6.62
CA ILE A 179 -0.21 12.22 6.29
C ILE A 179 -1.60 12.41 5.68
N TYR A 180 -1.74 12.12 4.40
CA TYR A 180 -3.02 12.10 3.71
C TYR A 180 -3.65 10.73 3.84
N THR A 181 -4.93 10.67 4.24
CA THR A 181 -5.62 9.38 4.44
C THR A 181 -7.13 9.54 4.27
N GLY A 182 -7.87 8.42 4.28
CA GLY A 182 -9.33 8.43 4.25
C GLY A 182 -9.94 8.79 5.61
N LEU A 183 -11.17 9.28 5.61
CA LEU A 183 -11.93 9.63 6.79
C LEU A 183 -11.91 8.54 7.87
N GLY A 184 -11.73 8.92 9.14
CA GLY A 184 -11.71 8.01 10.28
C GLY A 184 -10.36 7.37 10.58
N ASN A 185 -9.36 7.48 9.71
CA ASN A 185 -8.04 6.91 9.98
C ASN A 185 -7.23 7.72 11.00
N ALA A 186 -7.47 9.03 11.13
CA ALA A 186 -6.80 9.86 12.14
C ALA A 186 -7.02 9.36 13.57
N TYR A 187 -8.14 8.66 13.82
CA TYR A 187 -8.43 8.04 15.12
C TYR A 187 -7.35 7.05 15.57
N TYR A 188 -6.67 6.38 14.62
CA TYR A 188 -5.66 5.36 14.86
C TYR A 188 -4.24 5.93 14.92
N LEU A 189 -4.07 7.21 14.63
CA LEU A 189 -2.79 7.91 14.56
C LEU A 189 -2.57 8.77 15.83
N PRO A 190 -1.32 9.00 16.24
CA PRO A 190 -1.01 9.95 17.30
C PRO A 190 -1.57 11.35 17.02
N THR A 191 -2.13 12.00 18.03
CA THR A 191 -2.80 13.31 17.88
C THR A 191 -1.87 14.46 17.52
N HIS A 192 -0.56 14.28 17.64
CA HIS A 192 0.43 15.28 17.25
C HIS A 192 0.86 15.18 15.78
N PHE A 193 0.38 14.16 15.03
CA PHE A 193 0.62 14.08 13.61
C PHE A 193 -0.21 15.12 12.85
N ASN A 194 0.37 15.63 11.76
CA ASN A 194 -0.37 16.44 10.79
C ASN A 194 -1.13 15.51 9.85
N VAL A 195 -2.38 15.15 10.20
CA VAL A 195 -3.21 14.22 9.43
C VAL A 195 -4.28 15.01 8.67
N ILE A 196 -4.33 14.77 7.37
CA ILE A 196 -5.31 15.34 6.44
C ILE A 196 -6.23 14.21 5.98
N GLU A 197 -7.47 14.19 6.50
CA GLU A 197 -8.47 13.21 6.14
C GLU A 197 -9.31 13.68 4.95
N LEU A 198 -9.50 12.78 3.99
CA LEU A 198 -10.22 13.04 2.75
C LEU A 198 -11.31 11.99 2.54
N ASP A 199 -12.43 12.42 2.01
CA ASP A 199 -13.45 11.54 1.46
C ASP A 199 -13.11 11.17 -0.01
N TRP A 200 -13.75 10.15 -0.57
CA TRP A 200 -13.58 9.81 -1.99
C TRP A 200 -13.84 11.02 -2.87
N TRP A 201 -12.91 11.26 -3.79
CA TRP A 201 -12.89 12.38 -4.74
C TRP A 201 -12.59 13.75 -4.11
N GLN A 202 -12.43 13.85 -2.82
CA GLN A 202 -11.86 15.05 -2.23
C GLN A 202 -10.38 15.16 -2.54
N SER A 203 -9.88 16.35 -2.51
CA SER A 203 -8.48 16.64 -2.82
C SER A 203 -7.94 17.78 -1.98
N GLU A 204 -6.63 17.72 -1.75
CA GLU A 204 -5.85 18.74 -1.09
C GLU A 204 -4.71 19.20 -2.00
N MET A 205 -4.30 20.44 -1.89
CA MET A 205 -3.16 20.97 -2.62
C MET A 205 -1.90 20.85 -1.77
N PHE A 206 -0.86 20.32 -2.34
CA PHE A 206 0.49 20.38 -1.81
C PHE A 206 1.36 21.07 -2.87
N GLU A 207 1.68 22.35 -2.63
CA GLU A 207 2.34 23.20 -3.63
C GLU A 207 1.60 23.19 -4.98
N ASP A 208 2.23 22.74 -6.05
CA ASP A 208 1.64 22.60 -7.39
C ASP A 208 1.06 21.20 -7.67
N LEU A 209 1.07 20.32 -6.66
CA LEU A 209 0.52 18.97 -6.73
C LEU A 209 -0.90 18.93 -6.16
N ARG A 210 -1.84 18.38 -6.89
CA ARG A 210 -3.18 18.08 -6.37
C ARG A 210 -3.26 16.61 -5.95
N ILE A 211 -3.40 16.36 -4.66
CA ILE A 211 -3.54 15.04 -4.05
C ILE A 211 -5.03 14.72 -3.94
N VAL A 212 -5.50 13.71 -4.66
CA VAL A 212 -6.91 13.29 -4.71
C VAL A 212 -7.04 11.94 -4.04
N TYR A 213 -7.96 11.78 -3.09
CA TYR A 213 -8.31 10.47 -2.54
C TYR A 213 -9.34 9.79 -3.44
N THR A 214 -9.06 8.57 -3.89
CA THR A 214 -9.83 7.87 -4.91
C THR A 214 -10.54 6.65 -4.32
N PRO A 215 -11.73 6.26 -4.84
CA PRO A 215 -12.41 5.06 -4.39
C PRO A 215 -11.60 3.78 -4.58
N ALA A 216 -11.80 2.84 -3.67
CA ALA A 216 -11.33 1.46 -3.76
C ALA A 216 -12.42 0.47 -3.31
N GLN A 217 -12.27 -0.79 -3.67
CA GLN A 217 -13.17 -1.89 -3.30
C GLN A 217 -12.47 -2.76 -2.25
N HIS A 218 -12.58 -2.41 -0.94
CA HIS A 218 -11.83 -3.07 0.11
C HIS A 218 -12.57 -3.01 1.46
N GLY A 219 -11.85 -2.83 2.54
CA GLY A 219 -12.32 -2.67 3.91
C GLY A 219 -11.27 -2.05 4.81
N SER A 220 -11.59 -1.85 6.06
CA SER A 220 -10.68 -1.31 7.06
C SER A 220 -10.89 -1.99 8.42
N GLY A 221 -9.91 -1.87 9.31
CA GLY A 221 -9.99 -2.34 10.68
C GLY A 221 -8.65 -2.85 11.23
N ARG A 222 -8.43 -2.63 12.51
CA ARG A 222 -7.27 -3.13 13.27
C ARG A 222 -7.67 -4.16 14.32
N GLY A 223 -8.98 -4.44 14.46
CA GLY A 223 -9.51 -5.37 15.43
C GLY A 223 -10.90 -5.90 15.05
N TRP A 224 -11.52 -6.61 15.98
CA TRP A 224 -12.83 -7.26 15.76
C TRP A 224 -14.01 -6.30 15.83
N ARG A 225 -13.85 -5.11 16.42
CA ARG A 225 -14.94 -4.18 16.73
C ARG A 225 -14.93 -2.94 15.85
N ASP A 226 -13.86 -2.66 15.14
CA ASP A 226 -13.65 -1.45 14.37
C ASP A 226 -13.70 -1.67 12.85
N GLN A 227 -14.24 -2.81 12.42
CA GLN A 227 -14.37 -3.15 11.00
C GLN A 227 -15.19 -2.09 10.25
N ASN A 228 -14.56 -1.50 9.23
CA ASN A 228 -15.13 -0.49 8.34
C ASN A 228 -15.55 0.83 9.03
N HIS A 229 -14.95 1.15 10.17
CA HIS A 229 -15.14 2.45 10.82
C HIS A 229 -14.21 3.55 10.28
N ALA A 230 -13.24 3.22 9.44
CA ALA A 230 -12.42 4.17 8.69
C ALA A 230 -12.56 3.90 7.20
N LEU A 231 -12.44 4.94 6.38
CA LEU A 231 -12.54 4.84 4.93
C LEU A 231 -11.22 4.33 4.35
N TRP A 232 -11.32 3.45 3.37
CA TRP A 232 -10.22 2.94 2.53
C TRP A 232 -10.26 3.57 1.14
N GLY A 233 -9.12 3.65 0.48
CA GLY A 233 -9.05 4.21 -0.87
C GLY A 233 -7.65 4.16 -1.46
N GLY A 234 -7.54 4.72 -2.64
CA GLY A 234 -6.27 5.00 -3.30
C GLY A 234 -5.97 6.49 -3.34
N PHE A 235 -4.89 6.85 -4.01
CA PHE A 235 -4.50 8.24 -4.21
C PHE A 235 -4.12 8.52 -5.64
N SER A 236 -4.40 9.72 -6.09
CA SER A 236 -3.83 10.28 -7.30
C SER A 236 -3.09 11.57 -6.98
N ILE A 237 -1.82 11.68 -7.39
CA ILE A 237 -1.10 12.94 -7.42
C ILE A 237 -1.18 13.46 -8.84
N VAL A 238 -1.87 14.58 -9.04
CA VAL A 238 -2.04 15.22 -10.35
C VAL A 238 -1.13 16.44 -10.44
N HIS A 239 -0.26 16.43 -11.41
CA HIS A 239 0.68 17.50 -11.74
C HIS A 239 0.57 17.86 -13.24
N SER A 240 1.10 19.01 -13.65
CA SER A 240 1.09 19.45 -15.06
C SER A 240 1.79 18.47 -16.02
N THR A 241 2.78 17.71 -15.52
CA THR A 241 3.57 16.74 -16.31
C THR A 241 2.98 15.33 -16.30
N GLY A 242 1.89 15.08 -15.57
CA GLY A 242 1.24 13.77 -15.52
C GLY A 242 0.46 13.50 -14.25
N HIS A 243 0.04 12.26 -14.12
CA HIS A 243 -0.79 11.76 -13.04
C HIS A 243 -0.15 10.48 -12.48
N PHE A 244 0.15 10.46 -11.19
CA PHE A 244 0.53 9.28 -10.45
C PHE A 244 -0.71 8.68 -9.79
N PHE A 245 -0.90 7.37 -9.89
CA PHE A 245 -2.00 6.68 -9.25
C PHE A 245 -1.49 5.54 -8.35
N PHE A 246 -1.91 5.56 -7.10
CA PHE A 246 -1.70 4.49 -6.12
C PHE A 246 -3.06 3.90 -5.75
N ALA A 247 -3.29 2.64 -6.08
CA ALA A 247 -4.60 2.00 -5.90
C ALA A 247 -4.94 1.69 -4.43
N GLY A 248 -3.93 1.61 -3.54
CA GLY A 248 -4.11 0.95 -2.25
C GLY A 248 -4.51 -0.52 -2.45
N ASP A 249 -5.16 -1.11 -1.46
CA ASP A 249 -5.77 -2.42 -1.60
C ASP A 249 -7.17 -2.33 -2.20
N THR A 250 -7.43 -3.18 -3.18
CA THR A 250 -8.73 -3.15 -3.86
C THR A 250 -9.04 -4.43 -4.63
N GLY A 251 -10.29 -4.86 -4.58
CA GLY A 251 -10.89 -5.73 -5.60
C GLY A 251 -11.12 -4.97 -6.90
N TYR A 252 -11.29 -5.70 -8.00
CA TYR A 252 -11.59 -5.08 -9.29
C TYR A 252 -13.04 -4.57 -9.33
N ALA A 253 -13.21 -3.28 -9.70
CA ALA A 253 -14.52 -2.64 -9.82
C ALA A 253 -14.50 -1.47 -10.83
N ALA A 254 -15.65 -0.82 -11.00
CA ALA A 254 -15.81 0.28 -11.95
C ALA A 254 -14.97 1.54 -11.64
N HIS A 255 -14.45 1.66 -10.44
CA HIS A 255 -13.68 2.83 -10.02
C HIS A 255 -12.44 3.10 -10.89
N PHE A 256 -11.81 2.08 -11.47
CA PHE A 256 -10.68 2.27 -12.39
C PHE A 256 -11.07 3.07 -13.64
N LYS A 257 -12.23 2.76 -14.23
CA LYS A 257 -12.78 3.54 -15.35
C LYS A 257 -13.20 4.95 -14.93
N GLN A 258 -13.74 5.09 -13.70
CA GLN A 258 -14.12 6.41 -13.16
C GLN A 258 -12.88 7.27 -12.93
N ILE A 259 -11.78 6.70 -12.41
CA ILE A 259 -10.50 7.39 -12.22
C ILE A 259 -9.98 7.87 -13.58
N HIS A 260 -9.94 7.01 -14.58
CA HIS A 260 -9.54 7.40 -15.93
C HIS A 260 -10.44 8.52 -16.49
N THR A 261 -11.75 8.42 -16.33
CA THR A 261 -12.69 9.42 -16.85
C THR A 261 -12.51 10.78 -16.18
N ARG A 262 -12.23 10.82 -14.85
CA ARG A 262 -12.12 12.07 -14.08
C ARG A 262 -10.72 12.69 -14.10
N LEU A 263 -9.67 11.87 -14.14
CA LEU A 263 -8.29 12.32 -13.94
C LEU A 263 -7.38 12.06 -15.16
N GLY A 264 -7.88 11.30 -16.15
CA GLY A 264 -7.11 10.90 -17.31
C GLY A 264 -6.26 9.65 -17.07
N ALA A 265 -5.42 9.32 -18.04
CA ALA A 265 -4.52 8.18 -17.98
C ALA A 265 -3.34 8.44 -17.05
N PRO A 266 -3.08 7.59 -16.03
CA PRO A 266 -1.89 7.74 -15.20
C PRO A 266 -0.61 7.59 -16.01
N ARG A 267 0.36 8.45 -15.74
CA ARG A 267 1.74 8.27 -16.20
C ARG A 267 2.36 7.04 -15.54
N VAL A 268 2.10 6.88 -14.22
CA VAL A 268 2.45 5.68 -13.45
C VAL A 268 1.28 5.29 -12.57
N ALA A 269 0.94 3.99 -12.56
CA ALA A 269 -0.04 3.40 -11.65
C ALA A 269 0.60 2.29 -10.81
N LEU A 270 0.37 2.30 -9.49
CA LEU A 270 0.70 1.19 -8.59
C LEU A 270 -0.55 0.34 -8.40
N LEU A 271 -0.49 -0.94 -8.82
CA LEU A 271 -1.62 -1.86 -8.79
C LEU A 271 -1.30 -3.11 -7.98
N PRO A 272 -2.16 -3.50 -7.00
CA PRO A 272 -1.95 -4.71 -6.22
C PRO A 272 -2.18 -5.95 -7.07
N ILE A 273 -1.32 -6.96 -6.89
CA ILE A 273 -1.42 -8.26 -7.60
C ILE A 273 -1.41 -9.46 -6.65
N GLY A 274 -1.22 -9.26 -5.34
CA GLY A 274 -1.16 -10.31 -4.32
C GLY A 274 -2.40 -10.34 -3.42
N ALA A 275 -2.38 -11.25 -2.45
CA ALA A 275 -3.43 -11.47 -1.46
C ALA A 275 -4.77 -11.88 -2.08
N TYR A 276 -4.78 -12.69 -3.14
CA TYR A 276 -6.00 -13.00 -3.90
C TYR A 276 -6.58 -14.40 -3.68
N GLU A 277 -5.88 -15.32 -3.01
CA GLU A 277 -6.39 -16.67 -2.73
C GLU A 277 -6.77 -16.88 -1.25
N PRO A 278 -7.85 -17.61 -0.96
CA PRO A 278 -8.80 -18.22 -1.93
C PRO A 278 -9.76 -17.18 -2.52
N ARG A 279 -9.99 -17.24 -3.82
CA ARG A 279 -10.81 -16.26 -4.57
C ARG A 279 -12.20 -16.02 -3.98
N ARG A 280 -12.85 -17.10 -3.42
CA ARG A 280 -14.17 -16.96 -2.79
C ARG A 280 -14.18 -15.89 -1.69
N LEU A 281 -13.11 -15.78 -0.91
CA LEU A 281 -13.00 -14.80 0.18
C LEU A 281 -12.44 -13.47 -0.31
N MET A 282 -11.45 -13.51 -1.22
CA MET A 282 -10.62 -12.35 -1.55
C MET A 282 -11.13 -11.53 -2.74
N LYS A 283 -11.95 -12.10 -3.63
CA LYS A 283 -12.36 -11.47 -4.90
C LYS A 283 -12.86 -10.02 -4.77
N TYR A 284 -13.60 -9.71 -3.72
CA TYR A 284 -14.18 -8.39 -3.49
C TYR A 284 -13.30 -7.46 -2.65
N LEU A 285 -12.11 -7.94 -2.23
CA LEU A 285 -11.16 -7.21 -1.41
C LEU A 285 -9.82 -7.00 -2.14
N HIS A 286 -9.43 -7.98 -2.96
CA HIS A 286 -8.15 -7.99 -3.66
C HIS A 286 -8.31 -8.48 -5.10
N MET A 287 -7.70 -7.77 -6.03
CA MET A 287 -7.59 -8.22 -7.43
C MET A 287 -6.65 -9.42 -7.52
N ASN A 288 -6.97 -10.36 -8.41
CA ASN A 288 -5.95 -11.26 -8.91
C ASN A 288 -5.13 -10.57 -10.04
N PRO A 289 -3.99 -11.15 -10.48
CA PRO A 289 -3.17 -10.54 -11.52
C PRO A 289 -3.88 -10.28 -12.86
N GLU A 290 -4.83 -11.13 -13.24
CA GLU A 290 -5.63 -10.92 -14.46
C GLU A 290 -6.56 -9.71 -14.35
N GLU A 291 -7.19 -9.53 -13.17
CA GLU A 291 -8.01 -8.35 -12.85
C GLU A 291 -7.14 -7.08 -12.73
N ALA A 292 -5.93 -7.18 -12.16
CA ALA A 292 -4.99 -6.07 -12.11
C ALA A 292 -4.55 -5.64 -13.53
N PHE A 293 -4.33 -6.62 -14.44
CA PHE A 293 -4.07 -6.31 -15.84
C PHE A 293 -5.29 -5.70 -16.54
N GLN A 294 -6.52 -6.09 -16.18
CA GLN A 294 -7.71 -5.41 -16.66
C GLN A 294 -7.81 -3.98 -16.14
N ALA A 295 -7.48 -3.74 -14.87
CA ALA A 295 -7.44 -2.40 -14.28
C ALA A 295 -6.41 -1.49 -14.98
N HIS A 296 -5.22 -2.02 -15.30
CA HIS A 296 -4.23 -1.32 -16.12
C HIS A 296 -4.80 -0.85 -17.46
N LYS A 297 -5.57 -1.71 -18.14
CA LYS A 297 -6.25 -1.38 -19.42
C LYS A 297 -7.34 -0.34 -19.23
N ASP A 298 -8.17 -0.46 -18.19
CA ASP A 298 -9.26 0.46 -17.91
C ASP A 298 -8.77 1.87 -17.52
N LEU A 299 -7.66 1.95 -16.81
CA LEU A 299 -6.96 3.19 -16.51
C LEU A 299 -6.26 3.78 -17.74
N GLN A 300 -6.02 2.99 -18.80
CA GLN A 300 -5.15 3.35 -19.91
C GLN A 300 -3.76 3.82 -19.44
N SER A 301 -3.28 3.23 -18.34
CA SER A 301 -2.02 3.65 -17.71
C SER A 301 -0.85 3.60 -18.69
N LYS A 302 0.02 4.62 -18.66
CA LYS A 302 1.22 4.66 -19.53
C LYS A 302 2.28 3.67 -19.05
N CYS A 303 2.36 3.46 -17.73
CA CYS A 303 3.16 2.43 -17.08
C CYS A 303 2.44 2.00 -15.81
N SER A 304 2.39 0.70 -15.53
CA SER A 304 1.96 0.21 -14.21
C SER A 304 3.08 -0.56 -13.53
N LEU A 305 3.13 -0.46 -12.21
CA LEU A 305 4.02 -1.23 -11.35
C LEU A 305 3.17 -2.11 -10.44
N ALA A 306 3.55 -3.37 -10.35
CA ALA A 306 2.95 -4.32 -9.45
C ALA A 306 3.38 -4.05 -8.01
N MET A 307 2.45 -4.16 -7.08
CA MET A 307 2.69 -4.05 -5.64
C MET A 307 1.90 -5.10 -4.85
N HIS A 308 2.05 -5.10 -3.52
CA HIS A 308 1.31 -5.95 -2.58
C HIS A 308 1.55 -7.45 -2.82
N TYR A 309 2.78 -7.85 -3.10
CA TYR A 309 3.19 -9.24 -3.30
C TYR A 309 4.60 -9.47 -2.73
N ARG A 310 5.00 -10.74 -2.54
CA ARG A 310 6.33 -11.21 -2.12
C ARG A 310 6.82 -10.79 -0.71
N THR A 311 6.20 -9.83 -0.04
CA THR A 311 6.70 -9.26 1.23
C THR A 311 6.09 -9.95 2.45
N PHE A 312 4.77 -10.04 2.54
CA PHE A 312 4.03 -10.68 3.62
C PHE A 312 3.14 -11.80 3.08
N GLN A 313 3.17 -12.98 3.72
CA GLN A 313 2.26 -14.06 3.38
C GLN A 313 0.89 -13.83 4.03
N LEU A 314 0.03 -13.09 3.36
CA LEU A 314 -1.30 -12.74 3.83
C LEU A 314 -2.33 -13.83 3.52
N THR A 315 -2.19 -14.50 2.38
CA THR A 315 -3.14 -15.44 1.77
C THR A 315 -2.46 -16.73 1.30
N ASP A 316 -3.14 -17.56 0.50
CA ASP A 316 -2.75 -18.94 0.24
C ASP A 316 -1.89 -19.14 -1.02
N GLU A 317 -1.80 -18.15 -1.93
CA GLU A 317 -0.95 -18.24 -3.11
C GLU A 317 0.54 -18.34 -2.75
N ALA A 318 1.31 -19.01 -3.61
CA ALA A 318 2.76 -19.07 -3.47
C ALA A 318 3.41 -17.68 -3.70
N ARG A 319 4.59 -17.46 -3.12
CA ARG A 319 5.27 -16.16 -3.11
C ARG A 319 5.42 -15.52 -4.49
N ASP A 320 5.82 -16.32 -5.48
CA ASP A 320 6.10 -15.86 -6.84
C ASP A 320 4.90 -16.06 -7.80
N GLN A 321 3.82 -16.65 -7.31
CA GLN A 321 2.62 -16.92 -8.10
C GLN A 321 1.99 -15.65 -8.69
N PRO A 322 1.87 -14.53 -7.95
CA PRO A 322 1.30 -13.30 -8.50
C PRO A 322 2.03 -12.77 -9.72
N GLU A 323 3.37 -12.85 -9.73
CA GLU A 323 4.20 -12.41 -10.84
C GLU A 323 4.04 -13.33 -12.06
N HIS A 324 4.04 -14.65 -11.86
CA HIS A 324 3.80 -15.62 -12.92
C HIS A 324 2.42 -15.44 -13.56
N ASP A 325 1.39 -15.24 -12.74
CA ASP A 325 0.01 -15.08 -13.20
C ASP A 325 -0.18 -13.74 -13.96
N LEU A 326 0.49 -12.66 -13.52
CA LEU A 326 0.51 -11.39 -14.25
C LEU A 326 1.15 -11.56 -15.64
N HIS A 327 2.32 -12.16 -15.70
CA HIS A 327 3.01 -12.42 -16.96
C HIS A 327 2.18 -13.34 -17.87
N HIS A 328 1.46 -14.32 -17.30
CA HIS A 328 0.55 -15.17 -18.06
C HIS A 328 -0.63 -14.38 -18.64
N ALA A 329 -1.26 -13.52 -17.83
CA ALA A 329 -2.37 -12.66 -18.27
C ALA A 329 -1.94 -11.71 -19.40
N MET A 330 -0.75 -11.11 -19.28
CA MET A 330 -0.20 -10.22 -20.31
C MET A 330 0.07 -10.95 -21.63
N ARG A 331 0.62 -12.17 -21.59
CA ARG A 331 0.91 -12.98 -22.80
C ARG A 331 -0.31 -13.42 -23.59
N LYS A 332 -1.48 -13.48 -22.96
CA LYS A 332 -2.75 -13.79 -23.67
C LYS A 332 -3.20 -12.65 -24.61
N THR A 333 -2.60 -11.50 -24.51
CA THR A 333 -2.98 -10.32 -25.30
C THR A 333 -2.02 -10.17 -26.46
N SER A 334 -2.53 -10.21 -27.69
CA SER A 334 -1.73 -10.05 -28.92
C SER A 334 -1.40 -8.60 -29.26
N LYS A 335 -2.06 -7.65 -28.59
CA LYS A 335 -1.87 -6.21 -28.82
C LYS A 335 -0.69 -5.70 -28.02
N LEU A 336 0.16 -4.86 -28.65
CA LEU A 336 1.18 -4.12 -27.94
C LEU A 336 0.51 -3.21 -26.89
N MET A 337 0.83 -3.43 -25.63
CA MET A 337 0.27 -2.71 -24.49
C MET A 337 1.36 -1.86 -23.85
N ASN A 338 0.94 -0.81 -23.15
CA ASN A 338 1.84 -0.10 -22.25
C ASN A 338 2.41 -1.06 -21.19
N PRO A 339 3.62 -0.84 -20.65
CA PRO A 339 4.24 -1.77 -19.73
C PRO A 339 3.50 -1.90 -18.40
N PHE A 340 3.36 -3.14 -17.95
CA PHE A 340 3.00 -3.46 -16.57
C PHE A 340 4.16 -4.30 -15.99
N LEU A 341 4.90 -3.69 -15.08
CA LEU A 341 6.20 -4.19 -14.62
C LEU A 341 6.09 -4.77 -13.21
N THR A 342 6.84 -5.83 -12.97
CA THR A 342 7.17 -6.32 -11.63
C THR A 342 8.54 -5.78 -11.23
N MET A 343 8.70 -5.41 -9.96
CA MET A 343 9.96 -4.90 -9.43
C MET A 343 10.32 -5.61 -8.13
N HIS A 344 11.61 -5.82 -7.93
CA HIS A 344 12.14 -6.27 -6.66
C HIS A 344 12.55 -5.09 -5.79
N GLU A 345 12.62 -5.31 -4.48
CA GLU A 345 12.96 -4.33 -3.48
C GLU A 345 14.29 -3.61 -3.80
N GLY A 346 14.35 -2.32 -3.62
CA GLY A 346 15.53 -1.48 -3.89
C GLY A 346 15.76 -1.14 -5.36
N LYS A 347 14.88 -1.60 -6.26
CA LYS A 347 14.94 -1.20 -7.67
C LYS A 347 14.20 0.12 -7.89
N LYS A 348 14.68 0.89 -8.88
CA LYS A 348 14.06 2.15 -9.29
C LYS A 348 13.65 2.13 -10.75
N LEU A 349 12.64 2.92 -11.06
CA LEU A 349 12.19 3.22 -12.40
C LEU A 349 12.24 4.73 -12.61
N ILE A 350 12.70 5.16 -13.77
CA ILE A 350 12.60 6.55 -14.26
C ILE A 350 11.47 6.57 -15.28
N VAL A 351 10.54 7.47 -15.11
CA VAL A 351 9.35 7.57 -15.97
C VAL A 351 9.25 8.95 -16.58
#